data_f9aec1630db6b2eb173e1003faa69149
#
_entry.id   f9aec1630db6b2eb173e1003faa69149
#
_cell.length_a   1.000
_cell.length_b   1.000
_cell.length_c   1.000
_cell.angle_alpha   90.00
_cell.angle_beta   90.00
_cell.angle_gamma   90.00
#
_symmetry.space_group_name_H-M   'P 1'
#
loop_
_entity.id
_entity.type
_entity.pdbx_description
1 polymer ?
#
loop_
_entity_poly.entity_id
_entity_poly.type
_entity_poly.pdbx_seq_one_letter_code
_entity_poly.pdbx_strand_id
1 'polypeptide(L)'
;NNFPEFTGRICPAPCESACVLGINKPPVAIELIEKSIIEKAFSEGWVIPKVPSKRTGKTVAIIGSGPAGLAAASQLNKAGHLVTVYERADRPGGLLRYGIPDFKLDKSVVSRRIEVMEKEGISFITNCQVGTDIKLSKLHADYDAVLVTTGSTTPRLISAPGNDAIGIFPAMEFLSQQNKRVSNIPVQVNHKGESYPLGEIFASDKHVVVIGGG
;
A
#
# COMPACT_ATOMS: atom_id res chain seq x y z
N ASN A 1 -5.26 -12.36 -10.45
CA ASN A 1 -5.08 -11.08 -9.77
C ASN A 1 -5.82 -11.06 -8.43
N ASN A 2 -5.11 -10.75 -7.33
CA ASN A 2 -5.73 -10.73 -6.00
C ASN A 2 -6.61 -9.49 -5.79
N PHE A 3 -6.22 -8.36 -6.36
CA PHE A 3 -6.84 -7.06 -6.11
C PHE A 3 -7.00 -6.26 -7.40
N PRO A 4 -7.90 -6.68 -8.29
CA PRO A 4 -8.12 -5.98 -9.58
C PRO A 4 -8.62 -4.54 -9.38
N GLU A 5 -9.26 -4.24 -8.26
CA GLU A 5 -9.65 -2.88 -7.90
C GLU A 5 -8.47 -1.94 -7.68
N PHE A 6 -7.32 -2.46 -7.25
CA PHE A 6 -6.09 -1.67 -7.11
C PHE A 6 -5.36 -1.58 -8.45
N THR A 7 -5.02 -2.72 -9.05
CA THR A 7 -4.28 -2.77 -10.31
C THR A 7 -5.04 -2.10 -11.44
N GLY A 8 -6.35 -2.25 -11.52
CA GLY A 8 -7.18 -1.59 -12.52
C GLY A 8 -7.31 -0.06 -12.35
N ARG A 9 -6.58 0.55 -11.40
CA ARG A 9 -6.48 2.00 -11.20
C ARG A 9 -5.06 2.53 -11.28
N ILE A 10 -4.07 1.69 -11.01
CA ILE A 10 -2.69 2.15 -10.79
C ILE A 10 -1.65 1.39 -11.60
N CYS A 11 -2.00 0.29 -12.24
CA CYS A 11 -1.10 -0.43 -13.11
C CYS A 11 -0.77 0.43 -14.34
N PRO A 12 0.50 0.59 -14.74
CA PRO A 12 0.84 1.29 -15.98
C PRO A 12 0.46 0.52 -17.25
N ALA A 13 -0.07 -0.69 -17.11
CA ALA A 13 -0.59 -1.56 -18.15
C ALA A 13 0.30 -1.68 -19.41
N PRO A 14 1.60 -2.03 -19.29
CA PRO A 14 2.47 -2.17 -20.45
C PRO A 14 2.01 -3.26 -21.41
N CYS A 15 1.18 -4.19 -20.93
CA CYS A 15 0.53 -5.22 -21.75
C CYS A 15 -0.47 -4.63 -22.76
N GLU A 16 -1.09 -3.49 -22.48
CA GLU A 16 -1.95 -2.79 -23.43
C GLU A 16 -1.13 -2.16 -24.56
N SER A 17 -0.02 -1.50 -24.21
CA SER A 17 0.90 -0.91 -25.19
C SER A 17 1.55 -1.97 -26.09
N ALA A 18 1.80 -3.17 -25.55
CA ALA A 18 2.38 -4.29 -26.28
C ALA A 18 1.34 -5.19 -26.98
N CYS A 19 0.07 -4.86 -26.87
CA CYS A 19 -1.00 -5.68 -27.44
C CYS A 19 -0.93 -5.69 -28.97
N VAL A 20 -0.80 -6.87 -29.58
CA VAL A 20 -0.72 -7.04 -31.04
C VAL A 20 -1.99 -6.57 -31.76
N LEU A 21 -3.13 -6.54 -31.10
CA LEU A 21 -4.36 -5.97 -31.64
C LEU A 21 -4.17 -4.49 -31.96
N GLY A 22 -3.31 -3.78 -31.22
CA GLY A 22 -2.97 -2.38 -31.42
C GLY A 22 -2.31 -2.04 -32.76
N ILE A 23 -1.91 -3.05 -33.56
CA ILE A 23 -1.35 -2.85 -34.90
C ILE A 23 -2.40 -2.28 -35.88
N ASN A 24 -3.63 -2.74 -35.77
CA ASN A 24 -4.70 -2.40 -36.72
C ASN A 24 -6.05 -2.04 -36.08
N LYS A 25 -6.16 -2.15 -34.74
CA LYS A 25 -7.34 -1.77 -33.95
C LYS A 25 -6.88 -1.23 -32.60
N PRO A 26 -7.76 -0.58 -31.81
CA PRO A 26 -7.43 -0.26 -30.42
C PRO A 26 -7.01 -1.52 -29.63
N PRO A 27 -5.98 -1.46 -28.80
CA PRO A 27 -5.57 -2.57 -27.96
C PRO A 27 -6.68 -2.99 -27.00
N VAL A 28 -6.59 -4.19 -26.46
CA VAL A 28 -7.52 -4.64 -25.43
C VAL A 28 -7.33 -3.80 -24.17
N ALA A 29 -8.40 -3.17 -23.69
CA ALA A 29 -8.41 -2.35 -22.48
C ALA A 29 -8.43 -3.25 -21.22
N ILE A 30 -7.32 -3.93 -20.93
CA ILE A 30 -7.21 -4.95 -19.88
C ILE A 30 -7.49 -4.37 -18.51
N GLU A 31 -6.85 -3.24 -18.20
CA GLU A 31 -6.99 -2.55 -16.92
C GLU A 31 -8.45 -2.12 -16.66
N LEU A 32 -9.08 -1.51 -17.66
CA LEU A 32 -10.47 -1.09 -17.57
C LEU A 32 -11.43 -2.28 -17.40
N ILE A 33 -11.18 -3.37 -18.09
CA ILE A 33 -11.99 -4.60 -17.99
C ILE A 33 -11.87 -5.19 -16.58
N GLU A 34 -10.65 -5.37 -16.06
CA GLU A 34 -10.43 -5.89 -14.71
C GLU A 34 -11.11 -5.02 -13.64
N LYS A 35 -10.94 -3.70 -13.75
CA LYS A 35 -11.59 -2.72 -12.87
C LYS A 35 -13.11 -2.83 -12.96
N SER A 36 -13.67 -2.87 -14.15
CA SER A 36 -15.12 -2.89 -14.34
C SER A 36 -15.75 -4.16 -13.76
N ILE A 37 -15.10 -5.31 -13.93
CA ILE A 37 -15.55 -6.59 -13.37
C ILE A 37 -15.59 -6.52 -11.84
N ILE A 38 -14.51 -6.06 -11.20
CA ILE A 38 -14.46 -6.07 -9.74
C ILE A 38 -15.37 -4.99 -9.13
N GLU A 39 -15.49 -3.82 -9.75
CA GLU A 39 -16.43 -2.79 -9.27
C GLU A 39 -17.87 -3.26 -9.36
N LYS A 40 -18.24 -3.90 -10.46
CA LYS A 40 -19.56 -4.53 -10.60
C LYS A 40 -19.76 -5.59 -9.52
N ALA A 41 -18.78 -6.45 -9.27
CA ALA A 41 -18.86 -7.48 -8.25
C ALA A 41 -19.06 -6.90 -6.83
N PHE A 42 -18.40 -5.79 -6.51
CA PHE A 42 -18.64 -5.09 -5.23
C PHE A 42 -20.01 -4.45 -5.18
N SER A 43 -20.46 -3.76 -6.25
CA SER A 43 -21.77 -3.08 -6.27
C SER A 43 -22.95 -4.04 -6.18
N GLU A 44 -22.82 -5.25 -6.71
CA GLU A 44 -23.85 -6.29 -6.65
C GLU A 44 -23.73 -7.18 -5.41
N GLY A 45 -22.75 -6.91 -4.52
CA GLY A 45 -22.56 -7.71 -3.31
C GLY A 45 -22.04 -9.14 -3.56
N TRP A 46 -21.40 -9.39 -4.72
CA TRP A 46 -20.85 -10.72 -5.04
C TRP A 46 -19.52 -10.95 -4.33
N VAL A 47 -18.83 -9.89 -3.92
CA VAL A 47 -17.62 -9.98 -3.12
C VAL A 47 -18.02 -10.15 -1.66
N ILE A 48 -18.14 -11.40 -1.24
CA ILE A 48 -18.42 -11.78 0.14
C ILE A 48 -17.18 -12.34 0.82
N PRO A 49 -16.97 -12.08 2.12
CA PRO A 49 -15.87 -12.68 2.87
C PRO A 49 -15.98 -14.21 2.87
N LYS A 50 -14.88 -14.88 2.55
CA LYS A 50 -14.81 -16.34 2.50
C LYS A 50 -13.83 -16.87 3.53
N VAL A 51 -14.33 -17.20 4.72
CA VAL A 51 -13.51 -17.85 5.74
C VAL A 51 -13.19 -19.28 5.28
N PRO A 52 -11.92 -19.71 5.31
CA PRO A 52 -11.57 -21.10 4.97
C PRO A 52 -12.32 -22.12 5.82
N SER A 53 -12.93 -23.09 5.18
CA SER A 53 -13.68 -24.15 5.86
C SER A 53 -12.82 -25.07 6.73
N LYS A 54 -11.52 -25.16 6.41
CA LYS A 54 -10.53 -25.95 7.17
C LYS A 54 -9.31 -25.09 7.45
N ARG A 55 -8.93 -25.02 8.72
CA ARG A 55 -7.70 -24.38 9.16
C ARG A 55 -6.58 -25.42 9.30
N THR A 56 -5.36 -25.04 8.91
CA THR A 56 -4.16 -25.90 9.00
C THR A 56 -3.60 -25.97 10.42
N GLY A 57 -4.00 -25.04 11.29
CA GLY A 57 -3.41 -24.82 12.61
C GLY A 57 -2.06 -24.07 12.56
N LYS A 58 -1.53 -23.80 11.36
CA LYS A 58 -0.28 -23.05 11.19
C LYS A 58 -0.51 -21.56 11.22
N THR A 59 0.40 -20.86 11.91
CA THR A 59 0.40 -19.40 12.10
C THR A 59 1.47 -18.74 11.26
N VAL A 60 1.14 -17.62 10.62
CA VAL A 60 2.08 -16.84 9.81
C VAL A 60 2.04 -15.37 10.20
N ALA A 61 3.18 -14.81 10.57
CA ALA A 61 3.36 -13.37 10.72
C ALA A 61 3.84 -12.75 9.40
N ILE A 62 3.20 -11.67 8.96
CA ILE A 62 3.62 -10.88 7.80
C ILE A 62 4.04 -9.49 8.29
N ILE A 63 5.24 -9.05 7.93
CA ILE A 63 5.78 -7.75 8.32
C ILE A 63 5.61 -6.78 7.15
N GLY A 64 4.67 -5.86 7.28
CA GLY A 64 4.28 -4.88 6.26
C GLY A 64 2.99 -5.23 5.54
N SER A 65 2.10 -4.27 5.46
CA SER A 65 0.76 -4.37 4.85
C SER A 65 0.67 -3.71 3.46
N GLY A 66 1.79 -3.50 2.80
CA GLY A 66 1.79 -3.05 1.40
C GLY A 66 1.19 -4.09 0.44
N PRO A 67 1.12 -3.83 -0.87
CA PRO A 67 0.53 -4.74 -1.85
C PRO A 67 1.03 -6.19 -1.75
N ALA A 68 2.33 -6.37 -1.52
CA ALA A 68 2.93 -7.70 -1.38
C ALA A 68 2.43 -8.42 -0.13
N GLY A 69 2.40 -7.71 1.02
CA GLY A 69 1.91 -8.26 2.28
C GLY A 69 0.43 -8.61 2.24
N LEU A 70 -0.39 -7.74 1.66
CA LEU A 70 -1.83 -8.00 1.47
C LEU A 70 -2.07 -9.22 0.56
N ALA A 71 -1.33 -9.32 -0.55
CA ALA A 71 -1.46 -10.45 -1.47
C ALA A 71 -1.06 -11.77 -0.79
N ALA A 72 0.06 -11.77 -0.08
CA ALA A 72 0.50 -12.93 0.69
C ALA A 72 -0.52 -13.31 1.78
N ALA A 73 -1.03 -12.32 2.54
CA ALA A 73 -2.04 -12.54 3.58
C ALA A 73 -3.30 -13.19 3.00
N SER A 74 -3.79 -12.67 1.88
CA SER A 74 -4.97 -13.23 1.20
C SER A 74 -4.73 -14.69 0.78
N GLN A 75 -3.59 -15.00 0.15
CA GLN A 75 -3.31 -16.34 -0.34
C GLN A 75 -3.07 -17.35 0.80
N LEU A 76 -2.31 -16.96 1.81
CA LEU A 76 -2.03 -17.80 2.97
C LEU A 76 -3.31 -18.08 3.79
N ASN A 77 -4.16 -17.06 3.97
CA ASN A 77 -5.44 -17.25 4.62
C ASN A 77 -6.34 -18.20 3.82
N LYS A 78 -6.44 -18.04 2.49
CA LYS A 78 -7.20 -18.96 1.61
C LYS A 78 -6.67 -20.40 1.68
N ALA A 79 -5.36 -20.59 1.87
CA ALA A 79 -4.77 -21.90 2.10
C ALA A 79 -5.09 -22.48 3.49
N GLY A 80 -5.74 -21.73 4.35
CA GLY A 80 -6.18 -22.17 5.67
C GLY A 80 -5.24 -21.81 6.82
N HIS A 81 -4.18 -21.05 6.58
CA HIS A 81 -3.28 -20.60 7.65
C HIS A 81 -3.90 -19.47 8.47
N LEU A 82 -3.48 -19.32 9.72
CA LEU A 82 -3.82 -18.20 10.57
C LEU A 82 -2.81 -17.08 10.32
N VAL A 83 -3.29 -15.94 9.80
CA VAL A 83 -2.41 -14.87 9.34
C VAL A 83 -2.57 -13.63 10.19
N THR A 84 -1.44 -13.08 10.65
CA THR A 84 -1.34 -11.79 11.32
C THR A 84 -0.40 -10.88 10.54
N VAL A 85 -0.86 -9.69 10.18
CA VAL A 85 -0.09 -8.68 9.46
C VAL A 85 0.29 -7.56 10.43
N TYR A 86 1.58 -7.31 10.59
CA TYR A 86 2.13 -6.23 11.39
C TYR A 86 2.43 -5.03 10.50
N GLU A 87 1.86 -3.88 10.84
CA GLU A 87 2.02 -2.63 10.11
C GLU A 87 2.49 -1.50 11.05
N ARG A 88 3.55 -0.81 10.67
CA ARG A 88 4.07 0.32 11.46
C ARG A 88 3.19 1.56 11.41
N ALA A 89 2.47 1.76 10.30
CA ALA A 89 1.54 2.87 10.16
C ALA A 89 0.23 2.63 10.93
N ASP A 90 -0.54 3.70 11.11
CA ASP A 90 -1.84 3.68 11.77
C ASP A 90 -2.93 2.92 11.01
N ARG A 91 -2.72 2.69 9.70
CA ARG A 91 -3.65 1.96 8.82
C ARG A 91 -2.91 1.07 7.84
N PRO A 92 -3.48 -0.12 7.50
CA PRO A 92 -2.89 -1.00 6.50
C PRO A 92 -3.01 -0.44 5.08
N GLY A 93 -2.12 -0.90 4.20
CA GLY A 93 -2.14 -0.59 2.77
C GLY A 93 -0.80 -0.11 2.20
N GLY A 94 0.17 0.27 3.05
CA GLY A 94 1.49 0.73 2.59
C GLY A 94 1.37 1.88 1.57
N LEU A 95 2.01 1.74 0.40
CA LEU A 95 1.96 2.75 -0.66
C LEU A 95 0.56 2.96 -1.26
N LEU A 96 -0.32 1.97 -1.22
CA LEU A 96 -1.73 2.15 -1.63
C LEU A 96 -2.43 3.20 -0.77
N ARG A 97 -2.07 3.25 0.52
CA ARG A 97 -2.63 4.18 1.49
C ARG A 97 -1.91 5.52 1.52
N TYR A 98 -0.57 5.49 1.57
CA TYR A 98 0.24 6.67 1.89
C TYR A 98 1.16 7.15 0.76
N GLY A 99 1.28 6.38 -0.34
CA GLY A 99 2.10 6.76 -1.49
C GLY A 99 1.28 7.29 -2.67
N ILE A 100 0.19 6.63 -3.00
CA ILE A 100 -0.63 6.97 -4.16
C ILE A 100 -1.63 8.08 -3.80
N PRO A 101 -1.71 9.17 -4.57
CA PRO A 101 -2.69 10.23 -4.34
C PRO A 101 -4.15 9.73 -4.47
N ASP A 102 -5.04 10.35 -3.71
CA ASP A 102 -6.44 9.96 -3.61
C ASP A 102 -7.19 10.01 -4.94
N PHE A 103 -6.85 10.99 -5.80
CA PHE A 103 -7.44 11.11 -7.14
C PHE A 103 -7.10 9.95 -8.09
N LYS A 104 -6.02 9.18 -7.79
CA LYS A 104 -5.69 7.94 -8.52
C LYS A 104 -6.29 6.70 -7.87
N LEU A 105 -6.24 6.63 -6.55
CA LEU A 105 -6.77 5.52 -5.77
C LEU A 105 -7.45 6.05 -4.53
N ASP A 106 -8.76 6.18 -4.58
CA ASP A 106 -9.62 6.53 -3.44
C ASP A 106 -9.39 5.54 -2.29
N LYS A 107 -9.18 6.05 -1.09
CA LYS A 107 -8.83 5.22 0.07
C LYS A 107 -10.00 4.36 0.57
N SER A 108 -11.23 4.68 0.19
CA SER A 108 -12.37 3.81 0.43
C SER A 108 -12.24 2.45 -0.26
N VAL A 109 -11.65 2.44 -1.47
CA VAL A 109 -11.35 1.21 -2.22
C VAL A 109 -10.37 0.32 -1.46
N VAL A 110 -9.35 0.93 -0.83
CA VAL A 110 -8.40 0.19 0.02
C VAL A 110 -9.09 -0.31 1.29
N SER A 111 -9.88 0.55 1.94
CA SER A 111 -10.56 0.23 3.20
C SER A 111 -11.54 -0.93 3.02
N ARG A 112 -12.41 -0.88 1.99
CA ARG A 112 -13.37 -1.96 1.75
C ARG A 112 -12.72 -3.33 1.51
N ARG A 113 -11.51 -3.37 0.88
CA ARG A 113 -10.77 -4.62 0.71
C ARG A 113 -10.20 -5.12 2.02
N ILE A 114 -9.64 -4.24 2.84
CA ILE A 114 -9.14 -4.60 4.18
C ILE A 114 -10.28 -5.18 5.03
N GLU A 115 -11.46 -4.55 5.03
CA GLU A 115 -12.63 -5.05 5.74
C GLU A 115 -13.05 -6.47 5.30
N VAL A 116 -12.98 -6.77 4.01
CA VAL A 116 -13.22 -8.13 3.50
C VAL A 116 -12.19 -9.10 4.07
N MET A 117 -10.91 -8.73 4.04
CA MET A 117 -9.81 -9.57 4.54
C MET A 117 -9.92 -9.82 6.06
N GLU A 118 -10.30 -8.81 6.83
CA GLU A 118 -10.54 -8.94 8.28
C GLU A 118 -11.70 -9.90 8.55
N LYS A 119 -12.81 -9.77 7.83
CA LYS A 119 -13.95 -10.68 7.91
C LYS A 119 -13.62 -12.11 7.45
N GLU A 120 -12.60 -12.29 6.61
CA GLU A 120 -12.05 -13.60 6.23
C GLU A 120 -11.16 -14.21 7.32
N GLY A 121 -10.85 -13.45 8.39
CA GLY A 121 -10.08 -13.91 9.55
C GLY A 121 -8.59 -13.57 9.52
N ILE A 122 -8.19 -12.58 8.71
CA ILE A 122 -6.85 -12.01 8.76
C ILE A 122 -6.80 -10.94 9.85
N SER A 123 -5.82 -11.01 10.73
CA SER A 123 -5.59 -10.01 11.78
C SER A 123 -4.60 -8.95 11.32
N PHE A 124 -4.92 -7.66 11.55
CA PHE A 124 -4.01 -6.54 11.31
C PHE A 124 -3.64 -5.89 12.64
N ILE A 125 -2.34 -5.76 12.90
CA ILE A 125 -1.78 -5.05 14.05
C ILE A 125 -1.08 -3.81 13.52
N THR A 126 -1.73 -2.68 13.65
CA THR A 126 -1.23 -1.37 13.21
C THR A 126 -0.46 -0.67 14.34
N ASN A 127 0.24 0.44 14.01
CA ASN A 127 1.12 1.16 14.94
C ASN A 127 2.13 0.23 15.61
N CYS A 128 2.63 -0.77 14.89
CA CYS A 128 3.56 -1.76 15.39
C CYS A 128 4.75 -1.91 14.44
N GLN A 129 5.85 -1.29 14.78
CA GLN A 129 7.11 -1.39 14.02
C GLN A 129 7.92 -2.57 14.52
N VAL A 130 7.99 -3.62 13.70
CA VAL A 130 8.83 -4.78 13.98
C VAL A 130 10.31 -4.36 13.98
N GLY A 131 11.02 -4.77 15.02
CA GLY A 131 12.39 -4.35 15.29
C GLY A 131 12.48 -3.29 16.39
N THR A 132 11.44 -2.48 16.58
CA THR A 132 11.35 -1.45 17.63
C THR A 132 10.34 -1.83 18.70
N ASP A 133 9.05 -1.97 18.32
CA ASP A 133 7.96 -2.24 19.26
C ASP A 133 7.85 -3.72 19.58
N ILE A 134 8.16 -4.58 18.61
CA ILE A 134 8.23 -6.03 18.78
C ILE A 134 9.51 -6.56 18.14
N LYS A 135 10.25 -7.39 18.87
CA LYS A 135 11.48 -8.00 18.34
C LYS A 135 11.17 -9.08 17.32
N LEU A 136 11.97 -9.15 16.25
CA LEU A 136 11.86 -10.21 15.25
C LEU A 136 11.99 -11.62 15.86
N SER A 137 12.87 -11.79 16.86
CA SER A 137 13.02 -13.05 17.59
C SER A 137 11.73 -13.51 18.28
N LYS A 138 10.90 -12.56 18.75
CA LYS A 138 9.60 -12.90 19.32
C LYS A 138 8.65 -13.44 18.25
N LEU A 139 8.61 -12.83 17.06
CA LEU A 139 7.80 -13.34 15.95
C LEU A 139 8.24 -14.74 15.52
N HIS A 140 9.55 -14.99 15.48
CA HIS A 140 10.08 -16.32 15.19
C HIS A 140 9.73 -17.37 16.26
N ALA A 141 9.54 -16.96 17.50
CA ALA A 141 9.14 -17.87 18.57
C ALA A 141 7.63 -18.13 18.58
N ASP A 142 6.82 -17.14 18.22
CA ASP A 142 5.36 -17.18 18.34
C ASP A 142 4.65 -17.72 17.10
N TYR A 143 5.32 -17.70 15.92
CA TYR A 143 4.74 -18.08 14.63
C TYR A 143 5.49 -19.22 13.96
N ASP A 144 4.77 -20.07 13.24
CA ASP A 144 5.39 -21.14 12.43
C ASP A 144 6.22 -20.58 11.26
N ALA A 145 5.87 -19.39 10.74
CA ALA A 145 6.62 -18.72 9.68
C ALA A 145 6.50 -17.19 9.80
N VAL A 146 7.55 -16.50 9.36
CA VAL A 146 7.59 -15.04 9.28
C VAL A 146 7.93 -14.63 7.86
N LEU A 147 7.08 -13.79 7.26
CA LEU A 147 7.27 -13.25 5.92
C LEU A 147 7.56 -11.74 5.99
N VAL A 148 8.65 -11.31 5.35
CA VAL A 148 9.06 -9.90 5.32
C VAL A 148 8.63 -9.26 4.01
N THR A 149 7.77 -8.23 4.09
CA THR A 149 7.22 -7.49 2.96
C THR A 149 7.23 -5.99 3.20
N THR A 150 8.33 -5.49 3.79
CA THR A 150 8.48 -4.11 4.28
C THR A 150 8.58 -3.04 3.20
N GLY A 151 8.74 -3.45 1.94
CA GLY A 151 8.95 -2.53 0.82
C GLY A 151 10.30 -1.81 0.89
N SER A 152 10.47 -0.82 0.00
CA SER A 152 11.67 0.04 -0.05
C SER A 152 11.27 1.45 0.37
N THR A 153 11.64 1.85 1.59
CA THR A 153 11.23 3.14 2.19
C THR A 153 12.39 4.11 2.40
N THR A 154 13.63 3.65 2.18
CA THR A 154 14.79 4.54 2.22
C THR A 154 14.93 5.26 0.89
N PRO A 155 14.85 6.60 0.86
CA PRO A 155 14.96 7.36 -0.38
C PRO A 155 16.37 7.28 -0.94
N ARG A 156 16.50 7.26 -2.27
CA ARG A 156 17.75 7.52 -2.94
C ARG A 156 17.93 9.03 -3.03
N LEU A 157 18.91 9.55 -2.31
CA LEU A 157 19.28 10.96 -2.38
C LEU A 157 20.12 11.23 -3.63
N ILE A 158 19.96 12.43 -4.17
CA ILE A 158 20.78 12.89 -5.30
C ILE A 158 22.14 13.28 -4.76
N SER A 159 23.20 12.77 -5.38
CA SER A 159 24.58 13.17 -5.08
C SER A 159 24.96 14.40 -5.93
N ALA A 160 24.52 15.57 -5.48
CA ALA A 160 24.86 16.85 -6.13
C ALA A 160 25.14 17.91 -5.07
N PRO A 161 25.96 18.93 -5.36
CA PRO A 161 26.14 20.07 -4.47
C PRO A 161 24.79 20.71 -4.14
N GLY A 162 24.57 21.01 -2.85
CA GLY A 162 23.33 21.63 -2.38
C GLY A 162 22.16 20.67 -2.15
N ASN A 163 22.37 19.36 -2.23
CA ASN A 163 21.33 18.35 -1.93
C ASN A 163 20.85 18.36 -0.47
N ASP A 164 21.53 19.11 0.39
CA ASP A 164 21.24 19.35 1.80
C ASP A 164 20.50 20.66 2.06
N ALA A 165 20.19 21.44 1.01
CA ALA A 165 19.51 22.72 1.14
C ALA A 165 18.09 22.56 1.70
N ILE A 166 17.63 23.60 2.41
CA ILE A 166 16.26 23.69 2.92
C ILE A 166 15.28 23.71 1.73
N GLY A 167 14.19 22.97 1.85
CA GLY A 167 13.17 22.87 0.81
C GLY A 167 13.34 21.69 -0.16
N ILE A 168 14.36 20.86 0.02
CA ILE A 168 14.54 19.61 -0.73
C ILE A 168 13.97 18.46 0.11
N PHE A 169 12.95 17.79 -0.39
CA PHE A 169 12.24 16.74 0.30
C PHE A 169 12.17 15.46 -0.52
N PRO A 170 12.35 14.29 0.09
CA PRO A 170 12.00 13.02 -0.53
C PRO A 170 10.50 12.97 -0.85
N ALA A 171 10.16 12.43 -2.03
CA ALA A 171 8.76 12.39 -2.50
C ALA A 171 7.81 11.72 -1.50
N MET A 172 8.26 10.67 -0.81
CA MET A 172 7.42 9.94 0.14
C MET A 172 7.09 10.74 1.41
N GLU A 173 7.89 11.70 1.82
CA GLU A 173 7.56 12.59 2.92
C GLU A 173 6.38 13.47 2.55
N PHE A 174 6.42 14.11 1.37
CA PHE A 174 5.33 14.92 0.85
C PHE A 174 4.06 14.10 0.59
N LEU A 175 4.17 12.96 -0.09
CA LEU A 175 3.03 12.12 -0.46
C LEU A 175 2.32 11.53 0.76
N SER A 176 3.08 11.03 1.72
CA SER A 176 2.52 10.47 2.96
C SER A 176 1.78 11.53 3.76
N GLN A 177 2.36 12.71 3.88
CA GLN A 177 1.74 13.87 4.52
C GLN A 177 0.44 14.26 3.82
N GLN A 178 0.47 14.39 2.49
CA GLN A 178 -0.70 14.80 1.72
C GLN A 178 -1.84 13.79 1.82
N ASN A 179 -1.55 12.50 1.74
CA ASN A 179 -2.56 11.46 1.92
C ASN A 179 -3.18 11.47 3.33
N LYS A 180 -2.38 11.76 4.36
CA LYS A 180 -2.88 11.92 5.73
C LYS A 180 -3.78 13.15 5.86
N ARG A 181 -3.39 14.29 5.27
CA ARG A 181 -4.23 15.51 5.26
C ARG A 181 -5.59 15.27 4.62
N VAL A 182 -5.61 14.70 3.42
CA VAL A 182 -6.86 14.37 2.72
C VAL A 182 -7.74 13.44 3.56
N SER A 183 -7.14 12.57 4.36
CA SER A 183 -7.84 11.67 5.28
C SER A 183 -8.15 12.32 6.65
N ASN A 184 -7.91 13.62 6.84
CA ASN A 184 -8.07 14.36 8.11
C ASN A 184 -7.29 13.75 9.29
N ILE A 185 -6.14 13.17 9.02
CA ILE A 185 -5.24 12.61 10.05
C ILE A 185 -4.19 13.67 10.39
N PRO A 186 -3.98 13.98 11.69
CA PRO A 186 -2.91 14.88 12.11
C PRO A 186 -1.54 14.40 11.64
N VAL A 187 -0.71 15.33 11.17
CA VAL A 187 0.62 15.02 10.63
C VAL A 187 1.67 15.87 11.34
N GLN A 188 2.75 15.20 11.75
CA GLN A 188 4.02 15.86 12.06
C GLN A 188 5.08 15.32 11.10
N VAL A 189 5.82 16.21 10.46
CA VAL A 189 6.97 15.83 9.63
C VAL A 189 8.24 16.36 10.28
N ASN A 190 9.18 15.47 10.52
CA ASN A 190 10.54 15.82 10.87
C ASN A 190 11.41 15.70 9.62
N HIS A 191 11.98 16.80 9.17
CA HIS A 191 12.97 16.82 8.10
C HIS A 191 14.25 17.44 8.61
N LYS A 192 15.37 16.73 8.50
CA LYS A 192 16.71 17.18 8.91
C LYS A 192 16.78 17.72 10.36
N GLY A 193 16.01 17.13 11.28
CA GLY A 193 15.98 17.53 12.68
C GLY A 193 15.14 18.77 12.99
N GLU A 194 14.51 19.38 12.00
CA GLU A 194 13.54 20.45 12.18
C GLU A 194 12.12 19.91 12.19
N SER A 195 11.34 20.28 13.21
CA SER A 195 9.92 19.98 13.27
C SER A 195 9.16 21.11 12.58
N TYR A 196 8.50 20.81 11.49
CA TYR A 196 7.62 21.77 10.83
C TYR A 196 6.28 21.81 11.55
N PRO A 197 5.85 22.96 12.11
CA PRO A 197 4.54 23.11 12.71
C PRO A 197 3.47 22.74 11.68
N LEU A 198 2.51 21.91 12.08
CA LEU A 198 1.50 21.31 11.22
C LEU A 198 2.05 20.26 10.25
N GLY A 199 3.33 19.90 10.36
CA GLY A 199 3.94 18.87 9.55
C GLY A 199 3.85 19.11 8.06
N GLU A 200 3.77 20.36 7.59
CA GLU A 200 3.28 20.61 6.28
C GLU A 200 4.35 21.12 5.33
N ILE A 201 4.77 20.21 4.46
CA ILE A 201 5.50 20.57 3.26
C ILE A 201 4.45 21.09 2.27
N PHE A 202 4.42 22.41 2.06
CA PHE A 202 3.49 23.06 1.14
C PHE A 202 4.12 23.36 -0.21
N ALA A 203 3.38 23.03 -1.26
CA ALA A 203 3.70 23.43 -2.62
C ALA A 203 2.90 24.67 -3.07
N SER A 204 1.88 25.11 -2.30
CA SER A 204 1.05 26.26 -2.65
C SER A 204 1.89 27.54 -2.70
N ASP A 205 1.68 28.34 -3.74
CA ASP A 205 2.37 29.60 -4.02
C ASP A 205 3.90 29.49 -4.11
N LYS A 206 4.40 28.30 -4.51
CA LYS A 206 5.83 28.03 -4.68
C LYS A 206 6.14 27.51 -6.07
N HIS A 207 7.34 27.86 -6.55
CA HIS A 207 7.94 27.18 -7.69
C HIS A 207 8.46 25.82 -7.24
N VAL A 208 7.87 24.75 -7.77
CA VAL A 208 8.23 23.37 -7.40
C VAL A 208 8.98 22.71 -8.55
N VAL A 209 10.15 22.17 -8.24
CA VAL A 209 10.91 21.32 -9.17
C VAL A 209 10.81 19.87 -8.71
N VAL A 210 10.36 18.99 -9.60
CA VAL A 210 10.32 17.55 -9.36
C VAL A 210 11.47 16.91 -10.09
N ILE A 211 12.32 16.21 -9.35
CA ILE A 211 13.48 15.52 -9.91
C ILE A 211 13.15 14.02 -9.98
N GLY A 212 13.08 13.51 -11.20
CA GLY A 212 12.57 12.18 -11.53
C GLY A 212 11.18 12.25 -12.13
N GLY A 213 10.70 11.16 -12.67
CA GLY A 213 9.42 11.12 -13.37
C GLY A 213 9.04 9.72 -13.82
N GLY A 214 9.72 8.71 -13.26
CA GLY A 214 9.46 7.31 -13.51
C GLY A 214 8.42 6.72 -12.57
#